data_a64a8eee51d9c7eb53fca6a3a09d6a23
#
_entry.id   a64a8eee51d9c7eb53fca6a3a09d6a23
#
_cell.length_a   1.000
_cell.length_b   1.000
_cell.length_c   1.000
_cell.angle_alpha   90.00
_cell.angle_beta   90.00
_cell.angle_gamma   90.00
#
_symmetry.space_group_name_H-M   'P 1'
#
loop_
_entity.id
_entity.type
_entity.pdbx_description
1 polymer ?
#
loop_
_entity_poly.entity_id
_entity_poly.type
_entity_poly.pdbx_seq_one_letter_code
_entity_poly.pdbx_strand_id
1 'polypeptide(L)'
;MAVLQAVADDPCGLAELCTRTGLPRATAHRLAVGLEVHRLLRRGPDGRWRPGTALAELAGGSTDPLLDAAGVVLPKLRDVTGESVQLYRRDGIQRVCVATAEPPSGLRDTVPVGSRLPMTAGSGAKVLAAWADPHTQRTILADAVFGERTLLEVRRRGWAQSVAEREPGVASISAPVRDSAGTVVAAVSVSGPIERIGRKPGARWAADLLAAADALQERL
;
A
#
# COMPACT_ATOMS: atom_id res chain seq x y z
N MET A 1 5.06 -1.22 -18.80
CA MET A 1 4.93 -0.82 -17.38
C MET A 1 6.27 -0.50 -16.72
N ALA A 2 7.30 -1.34 -16.80
CA ALA A 2 8.60 -1.10 -16.14
C ALA A 2 9.19 0.31 -16.36
N VAL A 3 9.11 0.85 -17.58
CA VAL A 3 9.59 2.23 -17.91
C VAL A 3 8.78 3.30 -17.15
N LEU A 4 7.46 3.18 -17.07
CA LEU A 4 6.62 4.13 -16.32
C LEU A 4 6.92 4.08 -14.82
N GLN A 5 7.06 2.88 -14.25
CA GLN A 5 7.41 2.70 -12.84
C GLN A 5 8.79 3.29 -12.52
N ALA A 6 9.79 3.05 -13.37
CA ALA A 6 11.13 3.56 -13.17
C ALA A 6 11.23 5.10 -13.18
N VAL A 7 10.27 5.78 -13.83
CA VAL A 7 10.20 7.26 -13.92
C VAL A 7 9.29 7.85 -12.85
N ALA A 8 8.36 7.06 -12.29
CA ALA A 8 7.38 7.54 -11.31
C ALA A 8 8.04 7.97 -9.99
N ASP A 9 9.06 7.22 -9.54
CA ASP A 9 9.75 7.49 -8.27
C ASP A 9 10.65 8.74 -8.36
N ASP A 10 11.32 8.91 -9.52
CA ASP A 10 12.30 10.00 -9.68
C ASP A 10 12.56 10.26 -11.17
N PRO A 11 12.64 11.53 -11.62
CA PRO A 11 13.00 11.84 -13.01
C PRO A 11 14.30 11.18 -13.39
N CYS A 12 14.36 10.50 -14.53
CA CYS A 12 15.55 9.77 -14.94
C CYS A 12 15.95 10.00 -16.41
N GLY A 13 17.26 10.00 -16.64
CA GLY A 13 17.84 9.96 -17.98
C GLY A 13 17.90 8.55 -18.55
N LEU A 14 18.34 8.41 -19.82
CA LEU A 14 18.37 7.11 -20.50
C LEU A 14 19.27 6.08 -19.80
N ALA A 15 20.41 6.49 -19.28
CA ALA A 15 21.33 5.57 -18.60
C ALA A 15 20.70 5.00 -17.31
N GLU A 16 20.10 5.86 -16.49
CA GLU A 16 19.41 5.46 -15.26
C GLU A 16 18.17 4.60 -15.55
N LEU A 17 17.43 4.92 -16.63
CA LEU A 17 16.30 4.12 -17.08
C LEU A 17 16.74 2.69 -17.44
N CYS A 18 17.86 2.54 -18.15
CA CYS A 18 18.43 1.22 -18.45
C CYS A 18 18.81 0.45 -17.17
N THR A 19 19.45 1.12 -16.22
CA THR A 19 19.84 0.52 -14.94
C THR A 19 18.63 0.06 -14.12
N ARG A 20 17.62 0.91 -14.01
CA ARG A 20 16.40 0.62 -13.24
C ARG A 20 15.51 -0.46 -13.86
N THR A 21 15.48 -0.53 -15.21
CA THR A 21 14.59 -1.46 -15.93
C THR A 21 15.28 -2.75 -16.39
N GLY A 22 16.62 -2.79 -16.42
CA GLY A 22 17.38 -3.88 -17.02
C GLY A 22 17.25 -3.96 -18.55
N LEU A 23 16.64 -2.99 -19.20
CA LEU A 23 16.41 -3.00 -20.66
C LEU A 23 17.64 -2.53 -21.44
N PRO A 24 17.92 -3.13 -22.62
CA PRO A 24 18.91 -2.61 -23.55
C PRO A 24 18.62 -1.16 -23.94
N ARG A 25 19.67 -0.34 -24.11
CA ARG A 25 19.58 1.10 -24.36
C ARG A 25 18.62 1.49 -25.50
N ALA A 26 18.68 0.80 -26.63
CA ALA A 26 17.80 1.06 -27.77
C ALA A 26 16.33 0.76 -27.44
N THR A 27 16.06 -0.30 -26.70
CA THR A 27 14.72 -0.70 -26.29
C THR A 27 14.14 0.29 -25.27
N ALA A 28 14.90 0.65 -24.24
CA ALA A 28 14.51 1.62 -23.24
C ALA A 28 14.17 2.98 -23.87
N HIS A 29 15.04 3.46 -24.77
CA HIS A 29 14.82 4.71 -25.49
C HIS A 29 13.56 4.68 -26.35
N ARG A 30 13.38 3.64 -27.17
CA ARG A 30 12.20 3.50 -28.04
C ARG A 30 10.90 3.44 -27.25
N LEU A 31 10.88 2.71 -26.14
CA LEU A 31 9.70 2.65 -25.25
C LEU A 31 9.42 3.99 -24.57
N ALA A 32 10.46 4.68 -24.09
CA ALA A 32 10.28 5.99 -23.45
C ALA A 32 9.76 7.03 -24.45
N VAL A 33 10.29 7.07 -25.69
CA VAL A 33 9.79 7.95 -26.75
C VAL A 33 8.35 7.58 -27.13
N GLY A 34 8.03 6.30 -27.27
CA GLY A 34 6.64 5.87 -27.53
C GLY A 34 5.67 6.33 -26.45
N LEU A 35 6.06 6.22 -25.18
CA LEU A 35 5.25 6.72 -24.06
C LEU A 35 5.16 8.25 -24.04
N GLU A 36 6.21 8.96 -24.50
CA GLU A 36 6.21 10.42 -24.61
C GLU A 36 5.22 10.90 -25.71
N VAL A 37 5.15 10.21 -26.86
CA VAL A 37 4.18 10.48 -27.92
C VAL A 37 2.74 10.41 -27.38
N HIS A 38 2.47 9.46 -26.50
CA HIS A 38 1.16 9.29 -25.87
C HIS A 38 0.98 10.12 -24.58
N ARG A 39 1.87 11.08 -24.31
CA ARG A 39 1.84 11.95 -23.13
C ARG A 39 1.83 11.21 -21.79
N LEU A 40 2.18 9.91 -21.78
CA LEU A 40 2.37 9.11 -20.57
C LEU A 40 3.71 9.42 -19.89
N LEU A 41 4.69 9.84 -20.68
CA LEU A 41 5.93 10.48 -20.20
C LEU A 41 6.04 11.89 -20.82
N ARG A 42 6.88 12.72 -20.23
CA ARG A 42 7.33 14.00 -20.77
C ARG A 42 8.78 14.25 -20.46
N ARG A 43 9.47 15.05 -21.25
CA ARG A 43 10.82 15.51 -20.93
C ARG A 43 10.77 16.81 -20.14
N GLY A 44 11.57 16.86 -19.08
CA GLY A 44 11.85 18.11 -18.38
C GLY A 44 12.84 18.97 -19.14
N PRO A 45 13.09 20.23 -18.67
CA PRO A 45 14.09 21.11 -19.23
C PRO A 45 15.53 20.54 -19.18
N ASP A 46 15.77 19.65 -18.24
CA ASP A 46 17.01 18.89 -18.03
C ASP A 46 17.15 17.65 -18.94
N GLY A 47 16.21 17.45 -19.87
CA GLY A 47 16.16 16.31 -20.78
C GLY A 47 15.79 14.98 -20.13
N ARG A 48 15.46 14.97 -18.82
CA ARG A 48 15.07 13.76 -18.09
C ARG A 48 13.58 13.47 -18.31
N TRP A 49 13.22 12.18 -18.38
CA TRP A 49 11.84 11.77 -18.41
C TRP A 49 11.18 11.90 -17.05
N ARG A 50 9.93 12.33 -17.09
CA ARG A 50 9.02 12.53 -15.95
C ARG A 50 7.66 11.96 -16.29
N PRO A 51 6.79 11.66 -15.30
CA PRO A 51 5.39 11.34 -15.57
C PRO A 51 4.72 12.41 -16.44
N GLY A 52 4.00 11.98 -17.44
CA GLY A 52 3.29 12.85 -18.39
C GLY A 52 1.85 13.17 -17.95
N THR A 53 1.24 14.16 -18.62
CA THR A 53 -0.10 14.67 -18.26
C THR A 53 -1.22 13.67 -18.50
N ALA A 54 -1.08 12.78 -19.48
CA ALA A 54 -2.08 11.75 -19.75
C ALA A 54 -2.32 10.80 -18.57
N LEU A 55 -1.33 10.62 -17.68
CA LEU A 55 -1.51 9.81 -16.48
C LEU A 55 -2.52 10.46 -15.52
N ALA A 56 -2.46 11.79 -15.35
CA ALA A 56 -3.44 12.51 -14.53
C ALA A 56 -4.83 12.54 -15.19
N GLU A 57 -4.89 12.70 -16.51
CA GLU A 57 -6.14 12.66 -17.28
C GLU A 57 -6.83 11.30 -17.15
N LEU A 58 -6.07 10.20 -17.25
CA LEU A 58 -6.58 8.83 -17.09
C LEU A 58 -7.01 8.55 -15.64
N ALA A 59 -6.25 9.04 -14.66
CA ALA A 59 -6.60 8.91 -13.26
C ALA A 59 -7.84 9.74 -12.90
N GLY A 60 -7.98 10.96 -13.44
CA GLY A 60 -9.13 11.84 -13.21
C GLY A 60 -10.45 11.32 -13.78
N GLY A 61 -10.41 10.44 -14.78
CA GLY A 61 -11.57 9.75 -15.33
C GLY A 61 -12.00 8.48 -14.57
N SER A 62 -11.18 8.03 -13.62
CA SER A 62 -11.45 6.83 -12.82
C SER A 62 -11.75 7.25 -11.38
N THR A 63 -13.01 7.33 -11.00
CA THR A 63 -13.41 7.42 -9.59
C THR A 63 -13.18 6.05 -8.95
N ASP A 64 -12.36 6.02 -7.92
CA ASP A 64 -12.18 4.84 -7.07
C ASP A 64 -12.88 5.13 -5.73
N PRO A 65 -14.11 4.62 -5.51
CA PRO A 65 -14.88 4.92 -4.30
C PRO A 65 -14.09 4.63 -3.00
N LEU A 66 -13.21 3.63 -3.04
CA LEU A 66 -12.36 3.31 -1.90
C LEU A 66 -11.35 4.43 -1.59
N LEU A 67 -10.74 5.04 -2.62
CA LEU A 67 -9.79 6.15 -2.43
C LEU A 67 -10.52 7.42 -1.99
N ASP A 68 -11.71 7.69 -2.52
CA ASP A 68 -12.55 8.81 -2.10
C ASP A 68 -12.96 8.65 -0.62
N ALA A 69 -13.40 7.45 -0.23
CA ALA A 69 -13.69 7.10 1.16
C ALA A 69 -12.45 7.24 2.06
N ALA A 70 -11.29 6.78 1.60
CA ALA A 70 -10.03 6.87 2.33
C ALA A 70 -9.65 8.31 2.65
N GLY A 71 -9.86 9.24 1.71
CA GLY A 71 -9.62 10.68 1.92
C GLY A 71 -10.38 11.27 3.11
N VAL A 72 -11.50 10.68 3.49
CA VAL A 72 -12.33 11.12 4.63
C VAL A 72 -12.04 10.30 5.90
N VAL A 73 -11.89 8.98 5.76
CA VAL A 73 -11.82 8.06 6.91
C VAL A 73 -10.41 7.99 7.52
N LEU A 74 -9.37 7.95 6.70
CA LEU A 74 -7.99 7.80 7.21
C LEU A 74 -7.56 8.98 8.09
N PRO A 75 -7.82 10.26 7.73
CA PRO A 75 -7.50 11.38 8.62
C PRO A 75 -8.19 11.30 9.98
N LYS A 76 -9.44 10.86 10.03
CA LYS A 76 -10.18 10.69 11.30
C LYS A 76 -9.55 9.61 12.18
N LEU A 77 -9.19 8.46 11.60
CA LEU A 77 -8.51 7.39 12.34
C LEU A 77 -7.12 7.82 12.81
N ARG A 78 -6.38 8.58 12.00
CA ARG A 78 -5.11 9.20 12.43
C ARG A 78 -5.31 10.12 13.63
N ASP A 79 -6.33 10.97 13.61
CA ASP A 79 -6.58 11.94 14.68
C ASP A 79 -6.97 11.24 15.99
N VAL A 80 -7.72 10.14 15.92
CA VAL A 80 -8.07 9.31 17.09
C VAL A 80 -6.87 8.57 17.65
N THR A 81 -6.01 8.01 16.78
CA THR A 81 -4.89 7.16 17.22
C THR A 81 -3.61 7.94 17.48
N GLY A 82 -3.44 9.12 16.84
CA GLY A 82 -2.20 9.88 16.83
C GLY A 82 -1.06 9.24 16.03
N GLU A 83 -1.37 8.20 15.24
CA GLU A 83 -0.38 7.41 14.50
C GLU A 83 -0.64 7.41 12.99
N SER A 84 0.33 6.93 12.21
CA SER A 84 0.19 6.81 10.76
C SER A 84 -0.87 5.78 10.39
N VAL A 85 -1.71 6.14 9.43
CA VAL A 85 -2.77 5.28 8.89
C VAL A 85 -2.50 5.06 7.40
N GLN A 86 -2.56 3.81 6.96
CA GLN A 86 -2.35 3.43 5.56
C GLN A 86 -3.48 2.53 5.08
N LEU A 87 -3.77 2.61 3.80
CA LEU A 87 -4.65 1.69 3.09
C LEU A 87 -3.83 0.90 2.07
N TYR A 88 -3.90 -0.42 2.13
CA TYR A 88 -3.16 -1.32 1.26
C TYR A 88 -4.10 -2.13 0.38
N ARG A 89 -3.75 -2.28 -0.90
CA ARG A 89 -4.30 -3.30 -1.80
C ARG A 89 -3.27 -4.38 -2.09
N ARG A 90 -3.72 -5.62 -2.26
CA ARG A 90 -2.85 -6.72 -2.67
C ARG A 90 -2.61 -6.68 -4.17
N ASP A 91 -1.37 -6.89 -4.55
CA ASP A 91 -0.94 -7.10 -5.94
C ASP A 91 0.02 -8.31 -5.99
N GLY A 92 -0.53 -9.47 -6.31
CA GLY A 92 0.20 -10.73 -6.25
C GLY A 92 0.68 -11.07 -4.83
N ILE A 93 2.00 -11.19 -4.69
CA ILE A 93 2.70 -11.45 -3.41
C ILE A 93 3.21 -10.16 -2.75
N GLN A 94 2.73 -9.01 -3.19
CA GLN A 94 3.01 -7.69 -2.62
C GLN A 94 1.71 -7.01 -2.18
N ARG A 95 1.84 -6.01 -1.32
CA ARG A 95 0.80 -5.03 -1.04
C ARG A 95 1.28 -3.65 -1.42
N VAL A 96 0.40 -2.87 -2.01
CA VAL A 96 0.66 -1.49 -2.45
C VAL A 96 -0.05 -0.54 -1.50
N CYS A 97 0.65 0.45 -0.98
CA CYS A 97 0.02 1.55 -0.25
C CYS A 97 -0.73 2.43 -1.25
N VAL A 98 -2.04 2.51 -1.14
CA VAL A 98 -2.89 3.26 -2.07
C VAL A 98 -3.42 4.57 -1.50
N ALA A 99 -3.41 4.71 -0.16
CA ALA A 99 -3.71 5.96 0.53
C ALA A 99 -3.01 5.98 1.89
N THR A 100 -2.70 7.18 2.39
CA THR A 100 -2.07 7.38 3.71
C THR A 100 -2.55 8.65 4.37
N ALA A 101 -2.58 8.66 5.70
CA ALA A 101 -2.76 9.85 6.53
C ALA A 101 -1.74 9.78 7.67
N GLU A 102 -0.80 10.72 7.68
CA GLU A 102 0.28 10.77 8.67
C GLU A 102 0.07 11.89 9.69
N PRO A 103 0.54 11.72 10.95
CA PRO A 103 0.62 12.83 11.89
C PRO A 103 1.48 13.97 11.32
N PRO A 104 1.14 15.23 11.58
CA PRO A 104 1.83 16.38 11.00
C PRO A 104 3.27 16.55 11.49
N SER A 105 3.62 15.92 12.63
CA SER A 105 4.94 16.03 13.25
C SER A 105 5.27 14.82 14.11
N GLY A 106 6.54 14.70 14.50
CA GLY A 106 7.03 13.64 15.37
C GLY A 106 7.50 12.39 14.62
N LEU A 107 8.07 11.44 15.36
CA LEU A 107 8.50 10.14 14.86
C LEU A 107 7.27 9.34 14.42
N ARG A 108 7.28 8.83 13.18
CA ARG A 108 6.16 8.10 12.58
C ARG A 108 6.65 7.01 11.63
N ASP A 109 5.80 6.02 11.37
CA ASP A 109 6.02 5.04 10.29
C ASP A 109 5.52 5.64 8.98
N THR A 110 6.43 6.07 8.11
CA THR A 110 6.11 6.69 6.81
C THR A 110 6.12 5.62 5.73
N VAL A 111 4.97 5.44 5.07
CA VAL A 111 4.82 4.58 3.90
C VAL A 111 4.17 5.39 2.78
N PRO A 112 4.95 5.93 1.84
CA PRO A 112 4.41 6.73 0.74
C PRO A 112 3.39 5.95 -0.11
N VAL A 113 2.42 6.68 -0.68
CA VAL A 113 1.50 6.12 -1.68
C VAL A 113 2.29 5.60 -2.87
N GLY A 114 1.94 4.41 -3.36
CA GLY A 114 2.68 3.70 -4.41
C GLY A 114 3.73 2.72 -3.88
N SER A 115 4.15 2.83 -2.61
CA SER A 115 5.12 1.90 -2.01
C SER A 115 4.63 0.46 -2.06
N ARG A 116 5.52 -0.43 -2.50
CA ARG A 116 5.27 -1.87 -2.61
C ARG A 116 6.00 -2.60 -1.48
N LEU A 117 5.25 -3.26 -0.64
CA LEU A 117 5.77 -4.02 0.49
C LEU A 117 5.51 -5.52 0.31
N PRO A 118 6.42 -6.39 0.74
CA PRO A 118 6.20 -7.83 0.64
C PRO A 118 5.04 -8.28 1.54
N MET A 119 4.40 -9.38 1.16
CA MET A 119 3.33 -10.03 1.94
C MET A 119 3.86 -10.95 3.04
N THR A 120 5.17 -10.97 3.29
CA THR A 120 5.83 -11.91 4.19
C THR A 120 5.79 -11.50 5.66
N ALA A 121 5.51 -10.21 5.97
CA ALA A 121 5.51 -9.69 7.34
C ALA A 121 4.57 -8.49 7.51
N GLY A 122 4.11 -8.26 8.74
CA GLY A 122 3.28 -7.12 9.12
C GLY A 122 1.78 -7.41 9.15
N SER A 123 1.04 -6.57 9.88
CA SER A 123 -0.41 -6.76 10.11
C SER A 123 -1.23 -6.70 8.82
N GLY A 124 -0.94 -5.75 7.90
CA GLY A 124 -1.61 -5.64 6.61
C GLY A 124 -1.39 -6.86 5.71
N ALA A 125 -0.18 -7.45 5.74
CA ALA A 125 0.09 -8.70 5.03
C ALA A 125 -0.77 -9.86 5.56
N LYS A 126 -0.86 -10.02 6.88
CA LYS A 126 -1.69 -11.06 7.52
C LYS A 126 -3.15 -10.91 7.14
N VAL A 127 -3.69 -9.69 7.15
CA VAL A 127 -5.07 -9.41 6.74
C VAL A 127 -5.29 -9.79 5.28
N LEU A 128 -4.50 -9.27 4.36
CA LEU A 128 -4.66 -9.53 2.93
C LEU A 128 -4.41 -11.00 2.56
N ALA A 129 -3.51 -11.69 3.27
CA ALA A 129 -3.26 -13.12 3.09
C ALA A 129 -4.40 -13.98 3.64
N ALA A 130 -5.06 -13.56 4.73
CA ALA A 130 -6.13 -14.35 5.35
C ALA A 130 -7.31 -14.62 4.42
N TRP A 131 -7.58 -13.74 3.47
CA TRP A 131 -8.67 -13.88 2.47
C TRP A 131 -8.17 -14.00 1.03
N ALA A 132 -6.87 -14.25 0.82
CA ALA A 132 -6.35 -14.58 -0.50
C ALA A 132 -6.83 -15.98 -0.95
N ASP A 133 -6.83 -16.20 -2.25
CA ASP A 133 -7.10 -17.53 -2.80
C ASP A 133 -6.04 -18.56 -2.34
N PRO A 134 -6.36 -19.88 -2.33
CA PRO A 134 -5.48 -20.89 -1.75
C PRO A 134 -4.10 -20.99 -2.40
N HIS A 135 -3.98 -20.67 -3.69
CA HIS A 135 -2.69 -20.72 -4.39
C HIS A 135 -1.81 -19.55 -3.94
N THR A 136 -2.34 -18.33 -3.99
CA THR A 136 -1.65 -17.12 -3.53
C THR A 136 -1.29 -17.22 -2.05
N GLN A 137 -2.19 -17.77 -1.21
CA GLN A 137 -1.94 -17.96 0.21
C GLN A 137 -0.74 -18.89 0.46
N ARG A 138 -0.65 -20.03 -0.23
CA ARG A 138 0.50 -20.93 -0.15
C ARG A 138 1.81 -20.25 -0.56
N THR A 139 1.77 -19.48 -1.66
CA THR A 139 2.96 -18.75 -2.14
C THR A 139 3.43 -17.71 -1.11
N ILE A 140 2.51 -16.98 -0.48
CA ILE A 140 2.85 -16.01 0.57
C ILE A 140 3.44 -16.72 1.80
N LEU A 141 2.81 -17.81 2.24
CA LEU A 141 3.21 -18.52 3.46
C LEU A 141 4.57 -19.21 3.35
N ALA A 142 5.06 -19.48 2.15
CA ALA A 142 6.38 -20.10 1.95
C ALA A 142 7.52 -19.29 2.57
N ASP A 143 7.42 -17.94 2.53
CA ASP A 143 8.45 -17.03 3.02
C ASP A 143 7.96 -16.13 4.18
N ALA A 144 6.72 -16.31 4.66
CA ALA A 144 6.13 -15.45 5.67
C ALA A 144 6.61 -15.80 7.09
N VAL A 145 6.75 -14.77 7.93
CA VAL A 145 7.04 -14.93 9.38
C VAL A 145 5.80 -15.35 10.19
N PHE A 146 4.69 -15.63 9.53
CA PHE A 146 3.43 -16.10 10.11
C PHE A 146 2.91 -17.31 9.35
N GLY A 147 2.09 -18.13 9.99
CA GLY A 147 1.55 -19.36 9.40
C GLY A 147 0.03 -19.38 9.33
N GLU A 148 -0.52 -20.51 8.86
CA GLU A 148 -1.97 -20.73 8.71
C GLU A 148 -2.76 -20.48 9.99
N ARG A 149 -2.24 -20.88 11.15
CA ARG A 149 -2.87 -20.63 12.45
C ARG A 149 -3.11 -19.14 12.68
N THR A 150 -2.14 -18.29 12.34
CA THR A 150 -2.29 -16.84 12.42
C THR A 150 -3.42 -16.35 11.51
N LEU A 151 -3.50 -16.87 10.28
CA LEU A 151 -4.57 -16.47 9.35
C LEU A 151 -5.96 -16.90 9.82
N LEU A 152 -6.08 -18.07 10.44
CA LEU A 152 -7.35 -18.52 11.07
C LEU A 152 -7.75 -17.59 12.22
N GLU A 153 -6.81 -17.18 13.06
CA GLU A 153 -7.05 -16.22 14.14
C GLU A 153 -7.50 -14.85 13.60
N VAL A 154 -6.86 -14.36 12.52
CA VAL A 154 -7.24 -13.12 11.84
C VAL A 154 -8.68 -13.19 11.32
N ARG A 155 -9.06 -14.29 10.65
CA ARG A 155 -10.43 -14.49 10.17
C ARG A 155 -11.45 -14.49 11.30
N ARG A 156 -11.12 -15.11 12.45
CA ARG A 156 -12.02 -15.21 13.60
C ARG A 156 -12.25 -13.87 14.29
N ARG A 157 -11.22 -13.06 14.48
CA ARG A 157 -11.29 -11.79 15.23
C ARG A 157 -11.49 -10.56 14.35
N GLY A 158 -11.34 -10.68 13.02
CA GLY A 158 -11.54 -9.60 12.07
C GLY A 158 -10.37 -8.61 11.94
N TRP A 159 -9.22 -8.84 12.62
CA TRP A 159 -8.04 -7.98 12.54
C TRP A 159 -6.75 -8.73 12.81
N ALA A 160 -5.62 -8.14 12.44
CA ALA A 160 -4.28 -8.65 12.70
C ALA A 160 -3.41 -7.59 13.37
N GLN A 161 -2.42 -8.03 14.15
CA GLN A 161 -1.37 -7.16 14.68
C GLN A 161 0.01 -7.68 14.34
N SER A 162 1.00 -6.79 14.39
CA SER A 162 2.40 -7.07 14.17
C SER A 162 3.26 -6.21 15.10
N VAL A 163 4.33 -6.78 15.63
CA VAL A 163 5.30 -6.09 16.49
C VAL A 163 6.69 -6.47 16.02
N ALA A 164 7.46 -5.50 15.50
CA ALA A 164 8.83 -5.67 15.02
C ALA A 164 9.01 -6.75 13.92
N GLU A 165 7.96 -7.09 13.16
CA GLU A 165 8.06 -8.12 12.12
C GLU A 165 8.64 -7.58 10.83
N ARG A 166 8.19 -6.41 10.38
CA ARG A 166 8.66 -5.75 9.16
C ARG A 166 9.89 -4.89 9.44
N GLU A 167 9.78 -4.07 10.47
CA GLU A 167 10.81 -3.11 10.89
C GLU A 167 11.01 -3.21 12.39
N PRO A 168 12.26 -3.31 12.88
CA PRO A 168 12.56 -3.16 14.32
C PRO A 168 11.99 -1.82 14.81
N GLY A 169 11.34 -1.85 15.98
CA GLY A 169 10.77 -0.63 16.58
C GLY A 169 9.40 -0.22 16.08
N VAL A 170 8.82 -0.88 15.07
CA VAL A 170 7.47 -0.58 14.56
C VAL A 170 6.45 -1.63 15.01
N ALA A 171 5.31 -1.17 15.50
CA ALA A 171 4.13 -2.00 15.70
C ALA A 171 2.98 -1.53 14.81
N SER A 172 2.07 -2.44 14.46
CA SER A 172 0.91 -2.13 13.63
C SER A 172 -0.28 -3.04 13.94
N ILE A 173 -1.46 -2.53 13.57
CA ILE A 173 -2.71 -3.28 13.55
C ILE A 173 -3.43 -3.01 12.24
N SER A 174 -4.11 -4.02 11.66
CA SER A 174 -4.83 -3.89 10.40
C SER A 174 -6.15 -4.64 10.44
N ALA A 175 -7.15 -4.11 9.71
CA ALA A 175 -8.45 -4.73 9.49
C ALA A 175 -8.76 -4.84 7.99
N PRO A 176 -9.54 -5.84 7.55
CA PRO A 176 -9.98 -5.97 6.18
C PRO A 176 -11.02 -4.90 5.84
N VAL A 177 -10.94 -4.37 4.62
CA VAL A 177 -12.01 -3.59 3.98
C VAL A 177 -12.63 -4.47 2.90
N ARG A 178 -13.97 -4.60 2.93
CA ARG A 178 -14.72 -5.47 2.03
C ARG A 178 -15.55 -4.64 1.07
N ASP A 179 -15.76 -5.16 -0.10
CA ASP A 179 -16.75 -4.64 -1.05
C ASP A 179 -18.17 -5.12 -0.69
N SER A 180 -19.16 -4.66 -1.45
CA SER A 180 -20.57 -5.05 -1.29
C SER A 180 -20.85 -6.55 -1.49
N ALA A 181 -19.92 -7.29 -2.13
CA ALA A 181 -19.98 -8.75 -2.26
C ALA A 181 -19.31 -9.48 -1.08
N GLY A 182 -18.76 -8.75 -0.09
CA GLY A 182 -18.05 -9.31 1.06
C GLY A 182 -16.60 -9.71 0.76
N THR A 183 -16.08 -9.42 -0.43
CA THR A 183 -14.69 -9.72 -0.82
C THR A 183 -13.73 -8.71 -0.17
N VAL A 184 -12.63 -9.18 0.40
CA VAL A 184 -11.59 -8.30 0.94
C VAL A 184 -10.83 -7.64 -0.21
N VAL A 185 -11.04 -6.34 -0.41
CA VAL A 185 -10.44 -5.54 -1.48
C VAL A 185 -9.25 -4.70 -1.01
N ALA A 186 -9.15 -4.48 0.33
CA ALA A 186 -8.05 -3.72 0.91
C ALA A 186 -7.83 -4.08 2.39
N ALA A 187 -6.77 -3.54 2.98
CA ALA A 187 -6.52 -3.56 4.42
C ALA A 187 -6.24 -2.14 4.90
N VAL A 188 -6.99 -1.64 5.87
CA VAL A 188 -6.67 -0.41 6.61
C VAL A 188 -5.76 -0.75 7.78
N SER A 189 -4.73 0.06 8.00
CA SER A 189 -3.67 -0.17 8.98
C SER A 189 -3.39 1.08 9.81
N VAL A 190 -3.11 0.89 11.09
CA VAL A 190 -2.48 1.87 11.98
C VAL A 190 -1.10 1.37 12.33
N SER A 191 -0.08 2.20 12.17
CA SER A 191 1.32 1.84 12.45
C SER A 191 2.13 3.00 13.03
N GLY A 192 3.11 2.66 13.86
CA GLY A 192 4.01 3.63 14.47
C GLY A 192 5.00 2.99 15.43
N PRO A 193 5.76 3.79 16.19
CA PRO A 193 6.77 3.32 17.12
C PRO A 193 6.17 2.43 18.24
N ILE A 194 6.86 1.34 18.55
CA ILE A 194 6.43 0.38 19.61
C ILE A 194 6.30 1.09 20.96
N GLU A 195 7.14 2.07 21.25
CA GLU A 195 7.14 2.83 22.50
C GLU A 195 5.81 3.55 22.74
N ARG A 196 5.13 4.00 21.68
CA ARG A 196 3.82 4.65 21.77
C ARG A 196 2.66 3.66 21.60
N ILE A 197 2.77 2.77 20.61
CA ILE A 197 1.74 1.78 20.30
C ILE A 197 1.66 0.68 21.33
N GLY A 198 2.80 0.28 21.88
CA GLY A 198 2.93 -0.86 22.77
C GLY A 198 2.97 -2.20 22.01
N ARG A 199 3.15 -3.28 22.77
CA ARG A 199 3.26 -4.65 22.22
C ARG A 199 1.90 -5.33 21.99
N LYS A 200 0.79 -4.67 22.31
CA LYS A 200 -0.58 -5.20 22.14
C LYS A 200 -1.47 -4.14 21.47
N PRO A 201 -1.16 -3.73 20.23
CA PRO A 201 -1.93 -2.70 19.53
C PRO A 201 -3.43 -3.03 19.40
N GLY A 202 -3.77 -4.33 19.30
CA GLY A 202 -5.15 -4.78 19.25
C GLY A 202 -5.98 -4.47 20.50
N ALA A 203 -5.37 -4.49 21.70
CA ALA A 203 -6.05 -4.15 22.93
C ALA A 203 -6.44 -2.66 23.00
N ARG A 204 -5.74 -1.81 22.26
CA ARG A 204 -5.93 -0.35 22.28
C ARG A 204 -6.85 0.14 21.18
N TRP A 205 -6.66 -0.34 19.95
CA TRP A 205 -7.25 0.28 18.77
C TRP A 205 -8.08 -0.65 17.87
N ALA A 206 -8.34 -1.90 18.31
CA ALA A 206 -9.15 -2.80 17.46
C ALA A 206 -10.56 -2.25 17.18
N ALA A 207 -11.19 -1.62 18.17
CA ALA A 207 -12.53 -1.05 18.00
C ALA A 207 -12.52 0.12 17.00
N ASP A 208 -11.61 1.09 17.17
CA ASP A 208 -11.51 2.25 16.28
C ASP A 208 -11.14 1.85 14.86
N LEU A 209 -10.24 0.86 14.73
CA LEU A 209 -9.81 0.34 13.42
C LEU A 209 -10.95 -0.39 12.70
N LEU A 210 -11.73 -1.22 13.41
CA LEU A 210 -12.88 -1.91 12.83
C LEU A 210 -13.97 -0.92 12.42
N ALA A 211 -14.27 0.08 13.24
CA ALA A 211 -15.20 1.15 12.88
C ALA A 211 -14.74 1.93 11.64
N ALA A 212 -13.44 2.18 11.50
CA ALA A 212 -12.88 2.80 10.30
C ALA A 212 -13.00 1.88 9.07
N ALA A 213 -12.77 0.57 9.22
CA ALA A 213 -12.96 -0.40 8.15
C ALA A 213 -14.43 -0.42 7.68
N ASP A 214 -15.38 -0.44 8.62
CA ASP A 214 -16.82 -0.38 8.32
C ASP A 214 -17.19 0.94 7.61
N ALA A 215 -16.69 2.08 8.08
CA ALA A 215 -16.92 3.37 7.43
C ALA A 215 -16.34 3.48 6.01
N LEU A 216 -15.27 2.72 5.68
CA LEU A 216 -14.76 2.57 4.32
C LEU A 216 -15.72 1.70 3.49
N GLN A 217 -16.19 0.58 4.05
CA GLN A 217 -17.09 -0.38 3.37
C GLN A 217 -18.44 0.24 3.00
N GLU A 218 -19.03 1.07 3.88
CA GLU A 218 -20.30 1.75 3.65
C GLU A 218 -20.32 2.68 2.43
N ARG A 219 -19.14 2.99 1.88
CA ARG A 219 -18.96 3.88 0.73
C ARG A 219 -18.56 3.16 -0.56
N LEU A 220 -18.49 1.82 -0.52
CA LEU A 220 -18.19 0.97 -1.66
C LEU A 220 -19.46 0.35 -2.24
#